data_af72a17587adba5e3c9353add90aab96
#
_entry.id   af72a17587adba5e3c9353add90aab96
#
_cell.length_a   1.000
_cell.length_b   1.000
_cell.length_c   1.000
_cell.angle_alpha   90.00
_cell.angle_beta   90.00
_cell.angle_gamma   90.00
#
_symmetry.space_group_name_H-M   'P 1'
#
loop_
_entity.id
_entity.type
_entity.pdbx_description
1 polymer ?
#
loop_
_entity_poly.entity_id
_entity_poly.type
_entity_poly.pdbx_seq_one_letter_code
_entity_poly.pdbx_strand_id
1 'polypeptide(L)'
;DFPNRLLIYLNGTLLYMPEGNFAFEAGRLVPADKQLPRWQAPPPPMPPKPMPQSPETVAIGKMRAAKTVEEADAVNTQGLSNAARLYQLGAVAFASHDPRATEYFQQVLKLPAAEQGDWGLRAQYSLGRVLMNDHGTPVNESGEAAPAAEHPPKADLEQALAAFQQVIDRVKSGGADP
;
A
#
# COMPACT_ATOMS: atom_id res chain seq x y z
N ASP A 1 20.82 26.64 -36.15
CA ASP A 1 21.84 25.73 -35.60
C ASP A 1 22.38 26.35 -34.32
N PHE A 2 21.88 25.92 -33.18
CA PHE A 2 22.49 26.24 -31.91
C PHE A 2 23.56 25.18 -31.64
N PRO A 3 24.83 25.54 -31.60
CA PRO A 3 25.88 24.62 -31.22
C PRO A 3 25.59 24.11 -29.80
N ASN A 4 25.87 22.84 -29.55
CA ASN A 4 25.74 22.18 -28.24
C ASN A 4 26.59 22.87 -27.18
N ARG A 5 26.04 23.92 -26.57
CA ARG A 5 26.72 24.71 -25.53
C ARG A 5 26.00 24.41 -24.20
N LEU A 6 26.75 23.80 -23.28
CA LEU A 6 26.25 23.56 -21.93
C LEU A 6 26.30 24.86 -21.13
N LEU A 7 25.16 25.35 -20.70
CA LEU A 7 25.02 26.47 -19.78
C LEU A 7 24.86 25.94 -18.37
N ILE A 8 25.78 26.27 -17.47
CA ILE A 8 25.67 25.89 -16.05
C ILE A 8 25.35 27.12 -15.23
N TYR A 9 24.28 27.01 -14.42
CA TYR A 9 23.87 28.05 -13.48
C TYR A 9 24.47 27.73 -12.09
N LEU A 10 25.41 28.52 -11.64
CA LEU A 10 26.05 28.36 -10.33
C LEU A 10 25.93 29.65 -9.53
N ASN A 11 25.35 29.60 -8.36
CA ASN A 11 25.21 30.73 -7.42
C ASN A 11 24.67 32.03 -8.06
N GLY A 12 23.65 31.91 -8.92
CA GLY A 12 23.04 33.06 -9.56
C GLY A 12 23.81 33.61 -10.78
N THR A 13 24.93 33.01 -11.17
CA THR A 13 25.73 33.41 -12.32
C THR A 13 25.65 32.37 -13.44
N LEU A 14 25.30 32.80 -14.64
CA LEU A 14 25.29 31.96 -15.84
C LEU A 14 26.76 31.83 -16.35
N LEU A 15 27.28 30.61 -16.29
CA LEU A 15 28.62 30.28 -16.78
C LEU A 15 28.54 29.68 -18.19
N TYR A 16 29.27 30.24 -19.10
CA TYR A 16 29.40 29.78 -20.47
C TYR A 16 30.53 28.75 -20.55
N MET A 17 30.25 27.56 -21.02
CA MET A 17 31.27 26.53 -21.25
C MET A 17 31.85 26.69 -22.66
N PRO A 18 33.13 26.96 -22.82
CA PRO A 18 33.78 26.96 -24.13
C PRO A 18 33.78 25.55 -24.73
N GLU A 19 33.84 25.45 -26.05
CA GLU A 19 33.99 24.15 -26.73
C GLU A 19 35.27 23.47 -26.27
N GLY A 20 35.13 22.28 -25.70
CA GLY A 20 36.25 21.49 -25.20
C GLY A 20 35.82 20.53 -24.08
N ASN A 21 36.65 19.54 -23.81
CA ASN A 21 36.44 18.66 -22.69
C ASN A 21 37.03 19.31 -21.42
N PHE A 22 36.12 19.82 -20.56
CA PHE A 22 36.51 20.40 -19.27
C PHE A 22 35.87 19.61 -18.13
N ALA A 23 36.57 19.48 -17.02
CA ALA A 23 36.08 18.97 -15.77
C ALA A 23 36.02 20.11 -14.74
N PHE A 24 35.09 20.03 -13.79
CA PHE A 24 34.95 21.00 -12.71
C PHE A 24 35.62 20.41 -11.46
N GLU A 25 36.67 21.00 -10.99
CA GLU A 25 37.45 20.53 -9.83
C GLU A 25 37.67 21.68 -8.84
N ALA A 26 37.25 21.48 -7.60
CA ALA A 26 37.41 22.47 -6.52
C ALA A 26 36.96 23.90 -6.88
N GLY A 27 35.86 24.04 -7.64
CA GLY A 27 35.35 25.36 -8.05
C GLY A 27 36.03 25.98 -9.26
N ARG A 28 36.86 25.23 -9.98
CA ARG A 28 37.57 25.69 -11.19
C ARG A 28 37.32 24.74 -12.37
N LEU A 29 37.23 25.30 -13.57
CA LEU A 29 37.22 24.54 -14.81
C LEU A 29 38.67 24.15 -15.12
N VAL A 30 38.95 22.87 -15.24
CA VAL A 30 40.25 22.32 -15.64
C VAL A 30 40.10 21.54 -16.95
N PRO A 31 41.09 21.61 -17.88
CA PRO A 31 41.06 20.79 -19.08
C PRO A 31 41.00 19.30 -18.72
N ALA A 32 40.15 18.54 -19.42
CA ALA A 32 39.91 17.11 -19.12
C ALA A 32 40.98 16.17 -19.71
N ASP A 33 42.11 16.70 -20.18
CA ASP A 33 43.28 15.93 -20.59
C ASP A 33 44.01 15.24 -19.42
N LYS A 34 43.79 15.71 -18.20
CA LYS A 34 44.08 14.94 -16.98
C LYS A 34 42.93 14.02 -16.70
N GLN A 35 43.04 12.76 -17.08
CA GLN A 35 42.03 11.71 -16.77
C GLN A 35 41.78 11.68 -15.26
N LEU A 36 40.75 12.43 -14.83
CA LEU A 36 40.15 12.18 -13.51
C LEU A 36 39.64 10.74 -13.51
N PRO A 37 39.89 9.95 -12.47
CA PRO A 37 39.31 8.62 -12.39
C PRO A 37 37.81 8.77 -12.57
N ARG A 38 37.25 8.12 -13.61
CA ARG A 38 35.79 8.13 -13.85
C ARG A 38 35.13 7.70 -12.56
N TRP A 39 34.33 8.59 -11.98
CA TRP A 39 33.49 8.23 -10.86
C TRP A 39 32.64 7.03 -11.28
N GLN A 40 32.93 5.88 -10.72
CA GLN A 40 32.08 4.69 -10.86
C GLN A 40 31.05 4.79 -9.75
N ALA A 41 29.78 4.88 -10.15
CA ALA A 41 28.71 4.78 -9.18
C ALA A 41 28.94 3.52 -8.32
N PRO A 42 28.84 3.62 -7.00
CA PRO A 42 28.91 2.42 -6.16
C PRO A 42 27.89 1.41 -6.68
N PRO A 43 28.24 0.12 -6.71
CA PRO A 43 27.29 -0.90 -7.16
C PRO A 43 25.98 -0.71 -6.39
N PRO A 44 24.82 -0.88 -7.04
CA PRO A 44 23.53 -0.77 -6.37
C PRO A 44 23.54 -1.69 -5.14
N PRO A 45 22.99 -1.24 -4.00
CA PRO A 45 22.93 -2.07 -2.81
C PRO A 45 22.30 -3.40 -3.18
N MET A 46 22.96 -4.49 -2.79
CA MET A 46 22.39 -5.84 -3.02
C MET A 46 20.99 -5.88 -2.44
N PRO A 47 20.00 -6.40 -3.19
CA PRO A 47 18.66 -6.56 -2.66
C PRO A 47 18.75 -7.36 -1.35
N PRO A 48 18.03 -6.93 -0.30
CA PRO A 48 18.06 -7.63 0.98
C PRO A 48 17.69 -9.11 0.74
N LYS A 49 18.46 -10.02 1.35
CA LYS A 49 18.15 -11.45 1.28
C LYS A 49 16.70 -11.65 1.72
N PRO A 50 15.90 -12.42 0.97
CA PRO A 50 14.54 -12.73 1.39
C PRO A 50 14.58 -13.33 2.80
N MET A 51 13.94 -12.67 3.75
CA MET A 51 13.78 -13.27 5.10
C MET A 51 12.82 -14.45 4.99
N PRO A 52 13.09 -15.55 5.74
CA PRO A 52 12.16 -16.66 5.78
C PRO A 52 10.80 -16.15 6.28
N GLN A 53 9.77 -16.37 5.48
CA GLN A 53 8.41 -15.97 5.82
C GLN A 53 7.87 -16.88 6.91
N SER A 54 7.17 -16.30 7.89
CA SER A 54 6.49 -17.10 8.90
C SER A 54 5.36 -17.94 8.26
N PRO A 55 5.00 -19.11 8.84
CA PRO A 55 3.85 -19.88 8.36
C PRO A 55 2.57 -19.06 8.26
N GLU A 56 2.36 -18.14 9.19
CA GLU A 56 1.26 -17.18 9.19
C GLU A 56 1.29 -16.27 7.95
N THR A 57 2.43 -15.67 7.65
CA THR A 57 2.59 -14.80 6.47
C THR A 57 2.30 -15.56 5.18
N VAL A 58 2.76 -16.81 5.09
CA VAL A 58 2.50 -17.67 3.92
C VAL A 58 1.01 -17.99 3.78
N ALA A 59 0.34 -18.34 4.90
CA ALA A 59 -1.08 -18.65 4.89
C ALA A 59 -1.92 -17.42 4.50
N ILE A 60 -1.64 -16.24 5.07
CA ILE A 60 -2.28 -14.99 4.71
C ILE A 60 -2.08 -14.68 3.22
N GLY A 61 -0.87 -14.84 2.69
CA GLY A 61 -0.57 -14.63 1.28
C GLY A 61 -1.38 -15.53 0.37
N LYS A 62 -1.53 -16.81 0.72
CA LYS A 62 -2.36 -17.78 -0.03
C LYS A 62 -3.85 -17.42 0.02
N MET A 63 -4.37 -17.06 1.19
CA MET A 63 -5.77 -16.63 1.32
C MET A 63 -6.06 -15.39 0.47
N ARG A 64 -5.17 -14.39 0.48
CA ARG A 64 -5.31 -13.17 -0.34
C ARG A 64 -5.23 -13.40 -1.83
N ALA A 65 -4.55 -14.45 -2.27
CA ALA A 65 -4.46 -14.83 -3.68
C ALA A 65 -5.70 -15.58 -4.18
N ALA A 66 -6.57 -16.04 -3.27
CA ALA A 66 -7.82 -16.70 -3.61
C ALA A 66 -8.79 -15.73 -4.28
N LYS A 67 -9.55 -16.25 -5.24
CA LYS A 67 -10.55 -15.47 -5.99
C LYS A 67 -11.95 -15.54 -5.36
N THR A 68 -12.19 -16.57 -4.56
CA THR A 68 -13.46 -16.79 -3.87
C THR A 68 -13.24 -17.09 -2.40
N VAL A 69 -14.29 -16.93 -1.61
CA VAL A 69 -14.27 -17.23 -0.17
C VAL A 69 -14.01 -18.72 0.08
N GLU A 70 -14.56 -19.58 -0.77
CA GLU A 70 -14.39 -21.04 -0.68
C GLU A 70 -12.92 -21.45 -0.92
N GLU A 71 -12.27 -20.83 -1.90
CA GLU A 71 -10.84 -21.05 -2.14
C GLU A 71 -9.99 -20.56 -0.97
N ALA A 72 -10.32 -19.40 -0.39
CA ALA A 72 -9.63 -18.86 0.77
C ALA A 72 -9.82 -19.73 2.01
N ASP A 73 -11.03 -20.26 2.24
CA ASP A 73 -11.35 -21.11 3.37
C ASP A 73 -10.68 -22.50 3.30
N ALA A 74 -10.43 -22.99 2.08
CA ALA A 74 -9.70 -24.23 1.83
C ALA A 74 -8.19 -24.14 2.11
N VAL A 75 -7.66 -22.93 2.32
CA VAL A 75 -6.23 -22.75 2.64
C VAL A 75 -5.94 -23.33 4.04
N ASN A 76 -4.83 -24.07 4.13
CA ASN A 76 -4.36 -24.51 5.45
C ASN A 76 -3.97 -23.29 6.31
N THR A 77 -4.73 -23.09 7.38
CA THR A 77 -4.60 -21.94 8.31
C THR A 77 -3.86 -22.29 9.60
N GLN A 78 -3.11 -23.42 9.63
CA GLN A 78 -2.33 -23.80 10.79
C GLN A 78 -1.35 -22.67 11.19
N GLY A 79 -1.48 -22.20 12.41
CA GLY A 79 -0.69 -21.08 12.93
C GLY A 79 -1.34 -19.71 12.79
N LEU A 80 -2.50 -19.58 12.12
CA LEU A 80 -3.31 -18.37 12.12
C LEU A 80 -4.22 -18.30 13.36
N SER A 81 -4.34 -17.09 13.94
CA SER A 81 -5.40 -16.84 14.92
C SER A 81 -6.77 -16.88 14.25
N ASN A 82 -7.82 -17.19 15.01
CA ASN A 82 -9.19 -17.17 14.50
C ASN A 82 -9.58 -15.78 13.96
N ALA A 83 -9.16 -14.72 14.64
CA ALA A 83 -9.38 -13.35 14.19
C ALA A 83 -8.71 -13.08 12.84
N ALA A 84 -7.45 -13.52 12.67
CA ALA A 84 -6.72 -13.37 11.40
C ALA A 84 -7.44 -14.11 10.26
N ARG A 85 -7.84 -15.37 10.50
CA ARG A 85 -8.57 -16.17 9.50
C ARG A 85 -9.88 -15.52 9.09
N LEU A 86 -10.72 -15.15 10.04
CA LEU A 86 -11.99 -14.49 9.76
C LEU A 86 -11.82 -13.17 9.01
N TYR A 87 -10.81 -12.37 9.42
CA TYR A 87 -10.50 -11.14 8.72
C TYR A 87 -10.11 -11.38 7.25
N GLN A 88 -9.26 -12.37 6.97
CA GLN A 88 -8.85 -12.67 5.60
C GLN A 88 -10.03 -13.17 4.75
N LEU A 89 -10.93 -13.99 5.32
CA LEU A 89 -12.16 -14.38 4.63
C LEU A 89 -13.04 -13.17 4.30
N GLY A 90 -13.20 -12.24 5.24
CA GLY A 90 -13.89 -10.99 5.02
C GLY A 90 -13.25 -10.11 3.94
N ALA A 91 -11.92 -10.04 3.92
CA ALA A 91 -11.19 -9.28 2.91
C ALA A 91 -11.34 -9.88 1.50
N VAL A 92 -11.31 -11.21 1.36
CA VAL A 92 -11.56 -11.89 0.08
C VAL A 92 -13.02 -11.72 -0.34
N ALA A 93 -13.97 -11.88 0.57
CA ALA A 93 -15.40 -11.64 0.32
C ALA A 93 -15.62 -10.20 -0.19
N PHE A 94 -15.01 -9.22 0.46
CA PHE A 94 -15.10 -7.84 0.05
C PHE A 94 -14.53 -7.60 -1.35
N ALA A 95 -13.37 -8.14 -1.64
CA ALA A 95 -12.72 -8.01 -2.95
C ALA A 95 -13.50 -8.70 -4.08
N SER A 96 -14.22 -9.80 -3.77
CA SER A 96 -15.04 -10.54 -4.72
C SER A 96 -16.51 -10.08 -4.77
N HIS A 97 -16.86 -8.99 -4.07
CA HIS A 97 -18.24 -8.48 -3.95
C HIS A 97 -19.23 -9.51 -3.35
N ASP A 98 -18.72 -10.39 -2.50
CA ASP A 98 -19.54 -11.37 -1.80
C ASP A 98 -20.22 -10.71 -0.59
N PRO A 99 -21.56 -10.84 -0.45
CA PRO A 99 -22.30 -10.20 0.65
C PRO A 99 -21.89 -10.70 2.05
N ARG A 100 -21.21 -11.84 2.15
CA ARG A 100 -20.70 -12.39 3.41
C ARG A 100 -19.58 -11.55 4.04
N ALA A 101 -19.01 -10.56 3.31
CA ALA A 101 -17.96 -9.69 3.82
C ALA A 101 -18.33 -9.03 5.16
N THR A 102 -19.54 -8.47 5.25
CA THR A 102 -20.09 -7.87 6.48
C THR A 102 -20.09 -8.85 7.65
N GLU A 103 -20.56 -10.07 7.40
CA GLU A 103 -20.68 -11.10 8.42
C GLU A 103 -19.31 -11.50 8.97
N TYR A 104 -18.31 -11.72 8.12
CA TYR A 104 -16.95 -12.10 8.55
C TYR A 104 -16.31 -11.02 9.41
N PHE A 105 -16.39 -9.74 9.02
CA PHE A 105 -15.85 -8.66 9.85
C PHE A 105 -16.59 -8.52 11.18
N GLN A 106 -17.91 -8.69 11.19
CA GLN A 106 -18.67 -8.72 12.44
C GLN A 106 -18.31 -9.90 13.33
N GLN A 107 -17.98 -11.06 12.76
CA GLN A 107 -17.51 -12.22 13.54
C GLN A 107 -16.18 -11.91 14.23
N VAL A 108 -15.24 -11.23 13.57
CA VAL A 108 -14.02 -10.77 14.23
C VAL A 108 -14.33 -9.86 15.42
N LEU A 109 -15.26 -8.92 15.25
CA LEU A 109 -15.62 -7.95 16.29
C LEU A 109 -16.39 -8.58 17.48
N LYS A 110 -17.01 -9.74 17.28
CA LYS A 110 -17.68 -10.51 18.33
C LYS A 110 -16.72 -11.35 19.18
N LEU A 111 -15.47 -11.55 18.73
CA LEU A 111 -14.47 -12.25 19.53
C LEU A 111 -14.12 -11.45 20.80
N PRO A 112 -13.64 -12.11 21.85
CA PRO A 112 -13.09 -11.41 23.00
C PRO A 112 -11.96 -10.47 22.59
N ALA A 113 -11.83 -9.31 23.23
CA ALA A 113 -10.84 -8.28 22.84
C ALA A 113 -9.40 -8.83 22.79
N ALA A 114 -9.05 -9.75 23.68
CA ALA A 114 -7.74 -10.40 23.69
C ALA A 114 -7.49 -11.29 22.46
N GLU A 115 -8.54 -11.86 21.87
CA GLU A 115 -8.45 -12.69 20.66
C GLU A 115 -8.48 -11.85 19.38
N GLN A 116 -9.12 -10.69 19.42
CA GLN A 116 -9.16 -9.77 18.27
C GLN A 116 -7.77 -9.28 17.91
N GLY A 117 -6.94 -8.91 18.91
CA GLY A 117 -5.64 -8.29 18.68
C GLY A 117 -5.73 -7.09 17.72
N ASP A 118 -4.78 -6.99 16.82
CA ASP A 118 -4.76 -5.94 15.78
C ASP A 118 -5.84 -6.13 14.71
N TRP A 119 -6.36 -7.36 14.57
CA TRP A 119 -7.39 -7.66 13.58
C TRP A 119 -8.73 -7.02 13.88
N GLY A 120 -9.03 -6.77 15.17
CA GLY A 120 -10.27 -6.11 15.59
C GLY A 120 -10.39 -4.70 15.01
N LEU A 121 -9.32 -3.90 15.08
CA LEU A 121 -9.33 -2.54 14.54
C LEU A 121 -9.44 -2.53 13.01
N ARG A 122 -8.71 -3.44 12.37
CA ARG A 122 -8.77 -3.63 10.91
C ARG A 122 -10.15 -4.08 10.45
N ALA A 123 -10.79 -5.00 11.19
CA ALA A 123 -12.15 -5.45 10.88
C ALA A 123 -13.17 -4.33 11.04
N GLN A 124 -13.02 -3.48 12.06
CA GLN A 124 -13.87 -2.32 12.28
C GLN A 124 -13.78 -1.32 11.12
N TYR A 125 -12.55 -1.01 10.69
CA TYR A 125 -12.32 -0.15 9.52
C TYR A 125 -12.91 -0.76 8.24
N SER A 126 -12.64 -2.05 7.98
CA SER A 126 -13.12 -2.74 6.80
C SER A 126 -14.64 -2.86 6.77
N LEU A 127 -15.29 -3.05 7.93
CA LEU A 127 -16.75 -3.04 8.06
C LEU A 127 -17.33 -1.68 7.62
N GLY A 128 -16.72 -0.58 8.04
CA GLY A 128 -17.13 0.75 7.58
C GLY A 128 -17.06 0.88 6.05
N ARG A 129 -16.01 0.37 5.42
CA ARG A 129 -15.85 0.38 3.96
C ARG A 129 -16.91 -0.47 3.24
N VAL A 130 -17.19 -1.67 3.76
CA VAL A 130 -18.25 -2.55 3.20
C VAL A 130 -19.60 -1.85 3.24
N LEU A 131 -19.95 -1.24 4.38
CA LEU A 131 -21.22 -0.53 4.55
C LEU A 131 -21.35 0.70 3.66
N MET A 132 -20.24 1.33 3.32
CA MET A 132 -20.19 2.41 2.32
C MET A 132 -20.23 1.90 0.87
N ASN A 133 -20.20 0.59 0.67
CA ASN A 133 -20.03 -0.02 -0.65
C ASN A 133 -18.76 0.44 -1.37
N ASP A 134 -17.71 0.75 -0.58
CA ASP A 134 -16.44 1.28 -1.07
C ASP A 134 -15.52 0.15 -1.57
N HIS A 135 -15.91 -0.50 -2.64
CA HIS A 135 -15.07 -1.50 -3.33
C HIS A 135 -13.93 -0.87 -4.15
N GLY A 136 -13.73 0.44 -4.03
CA GLY A 136 -12.93 1.23 -4.95
C GLY A 136 -13.75 1.56 -6.22
N THR A 137 -13.37 2.60 -6.91
CA THR A 137 -14.03 2.95 -8.18
C THR A 137 -13.64 1.90 -9.21
N PRO A 138 -14.54 1.01 -9.66
CA PRO A 138 -14.21 0.10 -10.74
C PRO A 138 -13.93 0.95 -11.97
N VAL A 139 -12.74 0.81 -12.52
CA VAL A 139 -12.40 1.37 -13.83
C VAL A 139 -12.69 0.29 -14.87
N ASN A 140 -13.38 0.64 -15.94
CA ASN A 140 -13.54 -0.25 -17.09
C ASN A 140 -12.19 -0.42 -17.80
N GLU A 141 -12.10 -1.32 -18.76
CA GLU A 141 -10.88 -1.58 -19.54
C GLU A 141 -10.34 -0.33 -20.26
N SER A 142 -11.16 0.70 -20.47
CA SER A 142 -10.79 1.99 -21.05
C SER A 142 -10.30 3.00 -20.00
N GLY A 143 -10.27 2.65 -18.72
CA GLY A 143 -9.84 3.54 -17.63
C GLY A 143 -10.90 4.58 -17.21
N GLU A 144 -12.13 4.47 -17.70
CA GLU A 144 -13.24 5.32 -17.28
C GLU A 144 -13.88 4.76 -16.00
N ALA A 145 -14.25 5.67 -15.10
CA ALA A 145 -14.99 5.29 -13.89
C ALA A 145 -16.33 4.65 -14.31
N ALA A 146 -16.60 3.46 -13.78
CA ALA A 146 -17.92 2.85 -13.93
C ALA A 146 -19.00 3.79 -13.35
N PRO A 147 -20.23 3.75 -13.85
CA PRO A 147 -21.32 4.54 -13.29
C PRO A 147 -21.40 4.29 -11.79
N ALA A 148 -21.51 5.37 -11.02
CA ALA A 148 -21.54 5.32 -9.57
C ALA A 148 -22.58 4.26 -9.13
N ALA A 149 -22.12 3.33 -8.28
CA ALA A 149 -23.03 2.37 -7.67
C ALA A 149 -24.15 3.14 -6.95
N GLU A 150 -25.34 2.55 -6.88
CA GLU A 150 -26.45 3.10 -6.10
C GLU A 150 -25.92 3.48 -4.71
N HIS A 151 -26.27 4.68 -4.25
CA HIS A 151 -25.84 5.15 -2.94
C HIS A 151 -26.32 4.14 -1.87
N PRO A 152 -25.44 3.75 -0.94
CA PRO A 152 -25.84 2.84 0.13
C PRO A 152 -27.00 3.43 0.94
N PRO A 153 -27.87 2.59 1.52
CA PRO A 153 -28.94 3.03 2.38
C PRO A 153 -28.44 3.95 3.50
N LYS A 154 -29.24 4.94 3.89
CA LYS A 154 -28.86 5.88 4.95
C LYS A 154 -28.44 5.17 6.25
N ALA A 155 -29.13 4.09 6.61
CA ALA A 155 -28.82 3.29 7.79
C ALA A 155 -27.40 2.69 7.72
N ASP A 156 -26.96 2.24 6.55
CA ASP A 156 -25.62 1.68 6.36
C ASP A 156 -24.58 2.77 6.45
N LEU A 157 -24.85 3.98 5.93
CA LEU A 157 -23.97 5.14 6.08
C LEU A 157 -23.81 5.57 7.54
N GLU A 158 -24.88 5.56 8.32
CA GLU A 158 -24.84 5.86 9.76
C GLU A 158 -24.01 4.81 10.52
N GLN A 159 -24.16 3.53 10.19
CA GLN A 159 -23.36 2.46 10.76
C GLN A 159 -21.88 2.56 10.33
N ALA A 160 -21.62 2.88 9.07
CA ALA A 160 -20.26 3.11 8.58
C ALA A 160 -19.57 4.26 9.33
N LEU A 161 -20.28 5.37 9.51
CA LEU A 161 -19.76 6.52 10.27
C LEU A 161 -19.44 6.13 11.72
N ALA A 162 -20.32 5.37 12.37
CA ALA A 162 -20.08 4.87 13.72
C ALA A 162 -18.86 3.93 13.77
N ALA A 163 -18.69 3.07 12.76
CA ALA A 163 -17.54 2.18 12.65
C ALA A 163 -16.22 2.96 12.55
N PHE A 164 -16.16 3.96 11.67
CA PHE A 164 -14.96 4.81 11.53
C PHE A 164 -14.69 5.65 12.78
N GLN A 165 -15.73 6.16 13.44
CA GLN A 165 -15.55 6.91 14.68
C GLN A 165 -14.90 6.04 15.76
N GLN A 166 -15.31 4.78 15.90
CA GLN A 166 -14.69 3.84 16.84
C GLN A 166 -13.21 3.58 16.51
N VAL A 167 -12.85 3.50 15.23
CA VAL A 167 -11.44 3.39 14.80
C VAL A 167 -10.66 4.62 15.24
N ILE A 168 -11.17 5.81 14.95
CA ILE A 168 -10.53 7.10 15.32
C ILE A 168 -10.32 7.18 16.84
N ASP A 169 -11.34 6.83 17.63
CA ASP A 169 -11.28 6.92 19.08
C ASP A 169 -10.26 5.92 19.65
N ARG A 170 -10.18 4.72 19.08
CA ARG A 170 -9.20 3.70 19.49
C ARG A 170 -7.76 4.11 19.13
N VAL A 171 -7.54 4.69 17.97
CA VAL A 171 -6.21 5.21 17.57
C VAL A 171 -5.81 6.37 18.49
N LYS A 172 -6.72 7.31 18.76
CA LYS A 172 -6.46 8.42 19.71
C LYS A 172 -6.14 7.95 21.12
N SER A 173 -6.68 6.82 21.56
CA SER A 173 -6.36 6.21 22.85
C SER A 173 -5.07 5.41 22.87
N GLY A 174 -4.27 5.42 21.82
CA GLY A 174 -2.98 4.74 21.71
C GLY A 174 -3.04 3.36 21.04
N GLY A 175 -4.13 3.04 20.33
CA GLY A 175 -4.20 1.88 19.45
C GLY A 175 -3.33 2.07 18.20
N ALA A 176 -2.85 0.97 17.62
CA ALA A 176 -2.17 1.01 16.33
C ALA A 176 -3.13 1.47 15.23
N ASP A 177 -2.60 2.15 14.21
CA ASP A 177 -3.36 2.51 13.00
C ASP A 177 -3.69 1.23 12.20
N PRO A 178 -4.91 1.06 11.67
CA PRO A 178 -5.39 -0.17 11.03
C PRO A 178 -4.70 -0.49 9.68
#